data_fbf80c2382bad6d7dfb58cd9e8bd033e
#
_entry.id   fbf80c2382bad6d7dfb58cd9e8bd033e
#
_cell.length_a   1.000
_cell.length_b   1.000
_cell.length_c   1.000
_cell.angle_alpha   90.00
_cell.angle_beta   90.00
_cell.angle_gamma   90.00
#
_symmetry.space_group_name_H-M   'P 1'
#
loop_
_entity.id
_entity.type
_entity.pdbx_description
1 polymer ?
#
loop_
_entity_poly.entity_id
_entity_poly.type
_entity_poly.pdbx_seq_one_letter_code
_entity_poly.pdbx_strand_id
1 'polypeptide(L)'
;KAKAETRISAPLQIINVDTTYISLRDYNSWVGGKPVYDNYLRLNIQLKQPDIEAENTYYRLEIKQIFYSHKWHDGRDTLSIDTTYNYNYIYDTALTDGKPGHAIDEGFELIQKWNNYFGLFKSCYFKNREYNMTIDLKEDINYIHIDSQKAERYISIRFYSISESEHRYLYAMSSALDFDAENFIYAVPLIPNNIKGGIGIFSIANQVKYKLKEENCQDRY
;
A
#
# COMPACT_ATOMS: atom_id res chain seq x y z
N LYS A 1 -30.04 13.43 -18.65
CA LYS A 1 -29.85 12.89 -17.27
C LYS A 1 -28.69 11.93 -17.31
N ALA A 2 -27.69 12.09 -16.43
CA ALA A 2 -26.62 11.13 -16.27
C ALA A 2 -27.14 9.91 -15.48
N LYS A 3 -26.65 8.70 -15.84
CA LYS A 3 -26.94 7.44 -15.14
C LYS A 3 -25.68 6.66 -14.96
N ALA A 4 -25.53 6.01 -13.81
CA ALA A 4 -24.46 5.07 -13.53
C ALA A 4 -25.00 3.92 -12.67
N GLU A 5 -24.42 2.74 -12.87
CA GLU A 5 -24.73 1.54 -12.10
C GLU A 5 -23.42 0.95 -11.59
N THR A 6 -23.43 0.46 -10.37
CA THR A 6 -22.28 -0.25 -9.79
C THR A 6 -22.76 -1.36 -8.88
N ARG A 7 -21.95 -2.41 -8.74
CA ARG A 7 -22.20 -3.53 -7.84
C ARG A 7 -21.30 -3.40 -6.61
N ILE A 8 -21.87 -3.56 -5.44
CA ILE A 8 -21.10 -3.60 -4.19
C ILE A 8 -20.69 -5.04 -3.92
N SER A 9 -19.40 -5.29 -3.81
CA SER A 9 -18.86 -6.58 -3.39
C SER A 9 -18.88 -6.69 -1.86
N ALA A 10 -19.01 -7.91 -1.34
CA ALA A 10 -18.92 -8.14 0.10
C ALA A 10 -17.49 -7.81 0.61
N PRO A 11 -17.36 -7.33 1.85
CA PRO A 11 -16.06 -6.96 2.41
C PRO A 11 -15.18 -8.19 2.65
N LEU A 12 -13.86 -8.01 2.50
CA LEU A 12 -12.88 -8.98 3.00
C LEU A 12 -12.96 -9.09 4.53
N GLN A 13 -12.51 -10.21 5.05
CA GLN A 13 -12.27 -10.37 6.49
C GLN A 13 -10.76 -10.37 6.74
N ILE A 14 -10.31 -9.60 7.71
CA ILE A 14 -8.96 -9.68 8.26
C ILE A 14 -9.03 -10.67 9.42
N ILE A 15 -8.37 -11.82 9.26
CA ILE A 15 -8.39 -12.89 10.27
C ILE A 15 -7.32 -12.62 11.32
N ASN A 16 -6.11 -12.28 10.85
CA ASN A 16 -4.97 -12.02 11.72
C ASN A 16 -4.01 -11.02 11.07
N VAL A 17 -3.27 -10.29 11.89
CA VAL A 17 -2.16 -9.42 11.48
C VAL A 17 -1.01 -9.65 12.44
N ASP A 18 0.05 -10.27 11.94
CA ASP A 18 1.31 -10.47 12.67
C ASP A 18 2.36 -9.48 12.15
N THR A 19 3.27 -9.09 13.03
CA THR A 19 4.33 -8.14 12.70
C THR A 19 5.70 -8.72 13.04
N THR A 20 6.69 -8.43 12.19
CA THR A 20 8.09 -8.82 12.40
C THR A 20 9.02 -7.72 11.90
N TYR A 21 10.05 -7.39 12.66
CA TYR A 21 11.10 -6.49 12.18
C TYR A 21 12.12 -7.27 11.37
N ILE A 22 12.48 -6.72 10.22
CA ILE A 22 13.48 -7.28 9.31
C ILE A 22 14.43 -6.20 8.84
N SER A 23 15.67 -6.59 8.53
CA SER A 23 16.65 -5.72 7.88
C SER A 23 16.97 -6.28 6.50
N LEU A 24 16.80 -5.48 5.47
CA LEU A 24 17.10 -5.85 4.08
C LEU A 24 18.27 -5.02 3.58
N ARG A 25 19.16 -5.65 2.83
CA ARG A 25 20.28 -4.95 2.21
C ARG A 25 19.77 -3.99 1.13
N ASP A 26 20.20 -2.73 1.22
CA ASP A 26 20.03 -1.80 0.11
C ASP A 26 21.16 -2.00 -0.89
N TYR A 27 20.85 -2.57 -2.05
CA TYR A 27 21.86 -2.87 -3.09
C TYR A 27 22.38 -1.61 -3.80
N ASN A 28 21.66 -0.50 -3.69
CA ASN A 28 22.03 0.75 -4.34
C ASN A 28 22.89 1.67 -3.44
N SER A 29 23.06 1.31 -2.17
CA SER A 29 23.74 2.17 -1.20
C SER A 29 24.94 1.50 -0.58
N TRP A 30 26.08 2.22 -0.62
CA TRP A 30 27.34 1.81 -0.01
C TRP A 30 27.91 2.98 0.78
N VAL A 31 28.26 2.75 2.04
CA VAL A 31 28.91 3.74 2.88
C VAL A 31 30.24 3.19 3.39
N GLY A 32 31.34 3.88 3.07
CA GLY A 32 32.69 3.45 3.46
C GLY A 32 33.09 2.06 2.96
N GLY A 33 32.58 1.63 1.79
CA GLY A 33 32.84 0.31 1.22
C GLY A 33 32.05 -0.83 1.86
N LYS A 34 31.06 -0.52 2.70
CA LYS A 34 30.19 -1.50 3.35
C LYS A 34 28.75 -1.38 2.82
N PRO A 35 28.01 -2.51 2.72
CA PRO A 35 26.62 -2.49 2.33
C PRO A 35 25.78 -1.76 3.40
N VAL A 36 24.78 -1.01 2.94
CA VAL A 36 23.78 -0.39 3.79
C VAL A 36 22.59 -1.34 3.94
N TYR A 37 21.97 -1.35 5.11
CA TYR A 37 20.76 -2.11 5.40
C TYR A 37 19.65 -1.15 5.79
N ASP A 38 18.49 -1.35 5.19
CA ASP A 38 17.26 -0.67 5.57
C ASP A 38 16.44 -1.54 6.51
N ASN A 39 15.84 -0.94 7.52
CA ASN A 39 14.95 -1.61 8.45
C ASN A 39 13.51 -1.49 7.99
N TYR A 40 12.76 -2.58 8.13
CA TYR A 40 11.35 -2.66 7.76
C TYR A 40 10.54 -3.32 8.86
N LEU A 41 9.32 -2.83 9.04
CA LEU A 41 8.27 -3.55 9.71
C LEU A 41 7.52 -4.40 8.69
N ARG A 42 7.64 -5.71 8.81
CA ARG A 42 6.89 -6.68 7.98
C ARG A 42 5.53 -6.95 8.61
N LEU A 43 4.49 -6.74 7.83
CA LEU A 43 3.12 -7.11 8.16
C LEU A 43 2.76 -8.40 7.43
N ASN A 44 2.37 -9.45 8.17
CA ASN A 44 1.79 -10.67 7.63
C ASN A 44 0.29 -10.65 7.93
N ILE A 45 -0.51 -10.47 6.88
CA ILE A 45 -1.95 -10.23 6.98
C ILE A 45 -2.69 -11.44 6.43
N GLN A 46 -3.40 -12.15 7.28
CA GLN A 46 -4.26 -13.24 6.85
C GLN A 46 -5.64 -12.71 6.48
N LEU A 47 -6.01 -12.92 5.23
CA LEU A 47 -7.26 -12.45 4.63
C LEU A 47 -8.16 -13.63 4.29
N LYS A 48 -9.48 -13.43 4.40
CA LYS A 48 -10.48 -14.37 3.98
C LYS A 48 -11.57 -13.68 3.15
N GLN A 49 -11.94 -14.30 2.04
CA GLN A 49 -13.08 -13.87 1.23
C GLN A 49 -14.40 -14.33 1.86
N PRO A 50 -15.48 -13.56 1.72
CA PRO A 50 -16.82 -13.99 2.10
C PRO A 50 -17.30 -15.16 1.24
N ASP A 51 -18.30 -15.89 1.75
CA ASP A 51 -18.84 -17.11 1.12
C ASP A 51 -19.65 -16.88 -0.17
N ILE A 52 -19.59 -15.70 -0.73
CA ILE A 52 -20.31 -15.35 -1.97
C ILE A 52 -19.44 -15.72 -3.17
N GLU A 53 -19.93 -16.58 -4.04
CA GLU A 53 -19.34 -16.91 -5.33
C GLU A 53 -19.32 -15.69 -6.26
N ALA A 54 -18.25 -14.91 -6.20
CA ALA A 54 -17.96 -13.90 -7.19
C ALA A 54 -16.66 -14.29 -7.89
N GLU A 55 -16.75 -14.73 -9.12
CA GLU A 55 -15.61 -15.19 -9.93
C GLU A 55 -14.48 -14.16 -10.04
N ASN A 56 -14.79 -12.87 -9.95
CA ASN A 56 -13.79 -11.81 -9.99
C ASN A 56 -14.17 -10.71 -9.01
N THR A 57 -13.56 -10.71 -7.84
CA THR A 57 -13.67 -9.61 -6.88
C THR A 57 -12.41 -8.79 -6.91
N TYR A 58 -12.57 -7.47 -6.86
CA TYR A 58 -11.49 -6.51 -6.92
C TYR A 58 -11.35 -5.81 -5.57
N TYR A 59 -10.11 -5.59 -5.18
CA TYR A 59 -9.78 -5.02 -3.88
C TYR A 59 -8.76 -3.90 -4.02
N ARG A 60 -8.75 -3.03 -3.01
CA ARG A 60 -7.77 -1.98 -2.82
C ARG A 60 -7.27 -2.01 -1.38
N LEU A 61 -5.97 -1.94 -1.22
CA LEU A 61 -5.30 -1.78 0.06
C LEU A 61 -4.87 -0.32 0.24
N GLU A 62 -5.09 0.19 1.45
CA GLU A 62 -4.54 1.46 1.92
C GLU A 62 -3.86 1.24 3.26
N ILE A 63 -2.59 1.61 3.36
CA ILE A 63 -1.86 1.61 4.61
C ILE A 63 -1.48 3.04 4.96
N LYS A 64 -1.87 3.45 6.17
CA LYS A 64 -1.60 4.77 6.71
C LYS A 64 -0.84 4.63 8.02
N GLN A 65 0.34 5.23 8.09
CA GLN A 65 1.08 5.36 9.32
C GLN A 65 0.83 6.74 9.91
N ILE A 66 0.58 6.79 11.20
CA ILE A 66 0.32 8.02 11.96
C ILE A 66 1.29 8.03 13.14
N PHE A 67 2.14 9.02 13.17
CA PHE A 67 3.10 9.24 14.23
C PHE A 67 2.61 10.37 15.15
N TYR A 68 2.55 10.08 16.43
CA TYR A 68 2.29 11.08 17.46
C TYR A 68 3.60 11.32 18.19
N SER A 69 4.11 12.52 18.14
CA SER A 69 5.32 12.91 18.87
C SER A 69 5.06 14.12 19.74
N HIS A 70 5.55 14.07 20.98
CA HIS A 70 5.53 15.20 21.88
C HIS A 70 6.84 15.99 21.73
N LYS A 71 6.74 17.24 21.31
CA LYS A 71 7.90 18.16 21.19
C LYS A 71 7.85 19.14 22.35
N TRP A 72 8.93 19.16 23.11
CA TRP A 72 9.10 20.15 24.17
C TRP A 72 9.85 21.36 23.59
N HIS A 73 9.18 22.49 23.50
CA HIS A 73 9.77 23.74 23.00
C HIS A 73 9.32 24.90 23.88
N ASP A 74 10.27 25.74 24.36
CA ASP A 74 10.04 26.92 25.21
C ASP A 74 9.16 26.67 26.45
N GLY A 75 9.37 25.53 27.13
CA GLY A 75 8.59 25.17 28.32
C GLY A 75 7.16 24.71 28.04
N ARG A 76 6.82 24.44 26.79
CA ARG A 76 5.51 23.94 26.39
C ARG A 76 5.63 22.57 25.71
N ASP A 77 4.74 21.66 26.10
CA ASP A 77 4.56 20.37 25.41
C ASP A 77 3.58 20.56 24.25
N THR A 78 4.03 20.22 23.04
CA THR A 78 3.22 20.31 21.83
C THR A 78 3.12 18.94 21.18
N LEU A 79 1.88 18.50 20.89
CA LEU A 79 1.62 17.28 20.15
C LEU A 79 1.77 17.54 18.65
N SER A 80 2.72 16.85 18.02
CA SER A 80 2.86 16.80 16.57
C SER A 80 2.23 15.52 16.02
N ILE A 81 1.47 15.63 14.93
CA ILE A 81 0.84 14.50 14.26
C ILE A 81 1.32 14.48 12.83
N ASP A 82 2.13 13.48 12.48
CA ASP A 82 2.61 13.26 11.12
C ASP A 82 1.93 12.04 10.53
N THR A 83 1.57 12.13 9.25
CA THR A 83 0.88 11.06 8.54
C THR A 83 1.60 10.72 7.26
N THR A 84 1.97 9.45 7.11
CA THR A 84 2.55 8.93 5.88
C THR A 84 1.68 7.85 5.26
N TYR A 85 1.63 7.83 3.93
CA TYR A 85 0.98 6.77 3.15
C TYR A 85 2.07 5.94 2.49
N ASN A 86 2.11 4.64 2.77
CA ASN A 86 3.10 3.75 2.20
C ASN A 86 2.52 3.04 0.98
N TYR A 87 2.98 3.46 -0.19
CA TYR A 87 2.63 2.82 -1.47
C TYR A 87 3.83 2.17 -2.16
N ASN A 88 5.06 2.39 -1.67
CA ASN A 88 6.28 2.15 -2.46
C ASN A 88 6.98 0.81 -2.19
N TYR A 89 6.52 -0.03 -1.24
CA TYR A 89 7.26 -1.24 -0.85
C TYR A 89 6.33 -2.45 -0.75
N ILE A 90 5.58 -2.69 -1.81
CA ILE A 90 4.62 -3.78 -1.87
C ILE A 90 5.24 -4.88 -2.72
N TYR A 91 5.81 -5.91 -2.07
CA TYR A 91 6.42 -7.07 -2.73
C TYR A 91 5.48 -8.29 -2.80
N ASP A 92 4.24 -8.11 -2.40
CA ASP A 92 3.27 -9.18 -2.38
C ASP A 92 2.81 -9.55 -3.79
N THR A 93 2.71 -10.84 -4.07
CA THR A 93 2.34 -11.38 -5.39
C THR A 93 1.00 -10.85 -5.89
N ALA A 94 0.01 -10.68 -5.01
CA ALA A 94 -1.29 -10.15 -5.40
C ALA A 94 -1.22 -8.66 -5.78
N LEU A 95 -0.33 -7.91 -5.11
CA LEU A 95 -0.16 -6.48 -5.34
C LEU A 95 0.77 -6.18 -6.52
N THR A 96 1.62 -7.13 -6.92
CA THR A 96 2.49 -7.02 -8.09
C THR A 96 1.90 -7.67 -9.35
N ASP A 97 0.65 -8.13 -9.30
CA ASP A 97 -0.04 -8.85 -10.38
C ASP A 97 0.75 -10.08 -10.87
N GLY A 98 1.32 -10.84 -9.90
CA GLY A 98 2.11 -12.05 -10.14
C GLY A 98 3.54 -11.81 -10.62
N LYS A 99 3.97 -10.54 -10.74
CA LYS A 99 5.35 -10.22 -11.08
C LYS A 99 6.23 -10.35 -9.84
N PRO A 100 7.47 -10.85 -9.96
CA PRO A 100 8.39 -10.89 -8.83
C PRO A 100 8.67 -9.47 -8.35
N GLY A 101 8.50 -9.21 -7.06
CA GLY A 101 8.69 -7.89 -6.47
C GLY A 101 10.14 -7.41 -6.45
N HIS A 102 11.10 -8.32 -6.59
CA HIS A 102 12.51 -8.10 -6.84
C HIS A 102 12.98 -9.03 -7.93
N ALA A 103 13.19 -8.52 -9.13
CA ALA A 103 14.24 -9.04 -9.95
C ALA A 103 15.52 -8.38 -9.43
N ILE A 104 16.14 -8.99 -8.42
CA ILE A 104 17.57 -8.76 -8.15
C ILE A 104 18.28 -9.46 -9.28
N ASP A 105 18.39 -8.83 -10.41
CA ASP A 105 19.30 -9.27 -11.43
C ASP A 105 20.54 -8.39 -11.34
N GLU A 106 21.61 -9.05 -10.97
CA GLU A 106 22.96 -8.50 -10.93
C GLU A 106 23.35 -8.07 -12.35
N GLY A 107 22.86 -6.93 -12.82
CA GLY A 107 23.45 -6.26 -13.95
C GLY A 107 22.56 -5.86 -15.13
N PHE A 108 21.27 -6.04 -15.13
CA PHE A 108 20.40 -5.51 -16.18
C PHE A 108 19.20 -4.74 -15.62
N GLU A 109 19.26 -3.41 -15.74
CA GLU A 109 18.20 -2.46 -15.40
C GLU A 109 17.02 -2.52 -16.39
N LEU A 110 16.34 -3.63 -16.47
CA LEU A 110 14.99 -3.69 -17.03
C LEU A 110 13.97 -3.97 -15.92
N ILE A 111 14.13 -3.28 -14.80
CA ILE A 111 13.11 -3.25 -13.76
C ILE A 111 12.00 -2.32 -14.26
N GLN A 112 11.01 -2.89 -14.94
CA GLN A 112 9.72 -2.22 -15.01
C GLN A 112 9.24 -2.07 -13.55
N LYS A 113 9.44 -0.87 -12.98
CA LYS A 113 8.79 -0.48 -11.72
C LYS A 113 7.29 -0.66 -11.93
N TRP A 114 6.75 -1.72 -11.39
CA TRP A 114 5.30 -1.85 -11.31
C TRP A 114 4.81 -0.93 -10.19
N ASN A 115 4.31 0.22 -10.55
CA ASN A 115 3.82 1.18 -9.59
C ASN A 115 2.32 0.94 -9.36
N ASN A 116 2.00 0.14 -8.36
CA ASN A 116 0.63 -0.03 -7.91
C ASN A 116 0.27 1.06 -6.88
N TYR A 117 0.15 2.30 -7.35
CA TYR A 117 -0.09 3.49 -6.50
C TYR A 117 -1.34 3.39 -5.63
N PHE A 118 -2.30 2.57 -6.02
CA PHE A 118 -3.59 2.46 -5.32
C PHE A 118 -3.75 1.15 -4.54
N GLY A 119 -2.71 0.29 -4.49
CA GLY A 119 -2.78 -0.99 -3.79
C GLY A 119 -3.84 -1.94 -4.34
N LEU A 120 -4.00 -1.99 -5.65
CA LEU A 120 -5.02 -2.79 -6.34
C LEU A 120 -4.63 -4.26 -6.39
N PHE A 121 -5.58 -5.15 -6.15
CA PHE A 121 -5.41 -6.58 -6.33
C PHE A 121 -6.73 -7.31 -6.61
N LYS A 122 -6.64 -8.59 -6.98
CA LYS A 122 -7.78 -9.40 -7.42
C LYS A 122 -7.92 -10.66 -6.60
N SER A 123 -9.12 -11.21 -6.58
CA SER A 123 -9.44 -12.46 -5.87
C SER A 123 -8.77 -13.71 -6.44
N CYS A 124 -8.25 -13.68 -7.67
CA CYS A 124 -7.61 -14.83 -8.31
C CYS A 124 -6.38 -15.38 -7.56
N TYR A 125 -5.80 -14.58 -6.65
CA TYR A 125 -4.67 -14.99 -5.81
C TYR A 125 -5.10 -15.75 -4.55
N PHE A 126 -6.39 -15.75 -4.20
CA PHE A 126 -6.89 -16.46 -3.03
C PHE A 126 -7.03 -17.96 -3.30
N LYS A 127 -6.41 -18.77 -2.47
CA LYS A 127 -6.57 -20.23 -2.46
C LYS A 127 -7.57 -20.61 -1.37
N ASN A 128 -8.60 -21.39 -1.73
CA ASN A 128 -9.65 -21.76 -0.79
C ASN A 128 -10.24 -20.57 -0.03
N ARG A 129 -10.35 -19.40 -0.72
CA ARG A 129 -10.83 -18.13 -0.17
C ARG A 129 -9.89 -17.48 0.86
N GLU A 130 -8.71 -17.97 1.05
CA GLU A 130 -7.72 -17.43 1.99
C GLU A 130 -6.50 -16.94 1.25
N TYR A 131 -5.88 -15.87 1.78
CA TYR A 131 -4.66 -15.31 1.25
C TYR A 131 -3.81 -14.75 2.39
N ASN A 132 -2.53 -15.08 2.39
CA ASN A 132 -1.55 -14.50 3.30
C ASN A 132 -0.77 -13.42 2.54
N MET A 133 -1.06 -12.17 2.85
CA MET A 133 -0.42 -11.01 2.26
C MET A 133 0.77 -10.58 3.11
N THR A 134 1.91 -10.31 2.47
CA THR A 134 3.12 -9.83 3.15
C THR A 134 3.49 -8.45 2.64
N ILE A 135 3.63 -7.49 3.56
CA ILE A 135 3.93 -6.10 3.24
C ILE A 135 5.05 -5.61 4.12
N ASP A 136 6.08 -5.03 3.50
CA ASP A 136 7.21 -4.44 4.18
C ASP A 136 7.07 -2.91 4.20
N LEU A 137 6.97 -2.35 5.40
CA LEU A 137 6.91 -0.92 5.62
C LEU A 137 8.29 -0.43 6.00
N LYS A 138 8.92 0.39 5.14
CA LYS A 138 10.23 0.95 5.45
C LYS A 138 10.14 1.81 6.70
N GLU A 139 11.09 1.60 7.60
CA GLU A 139 11.26 2.42 8.79
C GLU A 139 12.02 3.69 8.40
N ASP A 140 11.39 4.83 8.57
CA ASP A 140 12.07 6.12 8.39
C ASP A 140 12.70 6.53 9.74
N ILE A 141 14.01 6.34 9.83
CA ILE A 141 14.81 6.66 11.03
C ILE A 141 14.66 8.14 11.42
N ASN A 142 14.39 9.03 10.48
CA ASN A 142 14.23 10.45 10.74
C ASN A 142 13.01 10.77 11.60
N TYR A 143 11.96 9.94 11.56
CA TYR A 143 10.80 10.11 12.44
C TYR A 143 11.01 9.54 13.84
N ILE A 144 11.99 8.64 14.02
CA ILE A 144 12.28 7.97 15.29
C ILE A 144 13.23 8.82 16.15
N HIS A 145 14.11 9.60 15.52
CA HIS A 145 15.11 10.46 16.18
C HIS A 145 14.65 11.89 16.52
N ILE A 146 13.37 12.20 16.33
CA ILE A 146 12.87 13.45 16.86
C ILE A 146 12.96 13.39 18.38
N ASP A 147 13.54 14.42 18.98
CA ASP A 147 13.80 14.69 20.41
C ASP A 147 12.55 14.58 21.31
N SER A 148 11.75 13.54 21.12
CA SER A 148 10.48 13.34 21.75
C SER A 148 10.57 12.23 22.79
N GLN A 149 10.32 12.59 24.03
CA GLN A 149 10.32 11.65 25.18
C GLN A 149 9.25 10.54 25.06
N LYS A 150 8.30 10.64 24.14
CA LYS A 150 7.30 9.62 23.82
C LYS A 150 6.85 9.75 22.37
N ALA A 151 7.18 8.78 21.54
CA ALA A 151 6.61 8.64 20.21
C ALA A 151 5.69 7.43 20.17
N GLU A 152 4.45 7.62 19.73
CA GLU A 152 3.51 6.54 19.47
C GLU A 152 3.29 6.44 17.96
N ARG A 153 3.30 5.21 17.42
CA ARG A 153 3.01 4.92 16.03
C ARG A 153 1.74 4.11 15.92
N TYR A 154 0.87 4.54 15.03
CA TYR A 154 -0.34 3.81 14.68
C TYR A 154 -0.31 3.45 13.21
N ILE A 155 -0.57 2.18 12.90
CA ILE A 155 -0.70 1.69 11.54
C ILE A 155 -2.16 1.36 11.30
N SER A 156 -2.76 2.05 10.33
CA SER A 156 -4.14 1.79 9.90
C SER A 156 -4.12 1.06 8.57
N ILE A 157 -4.53 -0.20 8.57
CA ILE A 157 -4.65 -1.05 7.40
C ILE A 157 -6.11 -1.06 6.99
N ARG A 158 -6.40 -0.75 5.72
CA ARG A 158 -7.76 -0.73 5.18
C ARG A 158 -7.82 -1.52 3.90
N PHE A 159 -8.76 -2.44 3.83
CA PHE A 159 -9.11 -3.12 2.58
C PHE A 159 -10.47 -2.65 2.12
N TYR A 160 -10.55 -2.30 0.85
CA TYR A 160 -11.78 -1.92 0.18
C TYR A 160 -12.13 -3.01 -0.83
N SER A 161 -13.37 -3.51 -0.77
CA SER A 161 -13.94 -4.30 -1.85
C SER A 161 -14.58 -3.32 -2.83
N ILE A 162 -14.02 -3.22 -4.02
CA ILE A 162 -14.35 -2.21 -5.03
C ILE A 162 -15.03 -2.83 -6.24
N SER A 163 -15.70 -2.01 -7.04
CA SER A 163 -16.28 -2.45 -8.30
C SER A 163 -15.21 -2.67 -9.37
N GLU A 164 -15.50 -3.49 -10.38
CA GLU A 164 -14.62 -3.65 -11.53
C GLU A 164 -14.35 -2.32 -12.24
N SER A 165 -15.36 -1.47 -12.37
CA SER A 165 -15.22 -0.15 -13.00
C SER A 165 -14.29 0.76 -12.22
N GLU A 166 -14.32 0.74 -10.87
CA GLU A 166 -13.36 1.47 -10.04
C GLU A 166 -11.95 0.90 -10.20
N HIS A 167 -11.81 -0.42 -10.16
CA HIS A 167 -10.52 -1.07 -10.36
C HIS A 167 -9.89 -0.65 -11.69
N ARG A 168 -10.64 -0.74 -12.81
CA ARG A 168 -10.16 -0.35 -14.13
C ARG A 168 -9.78 1.13 -14.20
N TYR A 169 -10.56 1.98 -13.55
CA TYR A 169 -10.28 3.42 -13.49
C TYR A 169 -8.98 3.70 -12.73
N LEU A 170 -8.82 3.16 -11.53
CA LEU A 170 -7.63 3.35 -10.71
C LEU A 170 -6.38 2.74 -11.36
N TYR A 171 -6.54 1.61 -12.05
CA TYR A 171 -5.45 0.99 -12.82
C TYR A 171 -4.98 1.90 -13.96
N ALA A 172 -5.92 2.48 -14.72
CA ALA A 172 -5.61 3.43 -15.77
C ALA A 172 -4.96 4.70 -15.21
N MET A 173 -5.42 5.17 -14.05
CA MET A 173 -4.80 6.31 -13.34
C MET A 173 -3.37 5.99 -12.89
N SER A 174 -3.09 4.77 -12.38
CA SER A 174 -1.71 4.36 -12.05
C SER A 174 -0.82 4.44 -13.27
N SER A 175 -1.28 3.92 -14.42
CA SER A 175 -0.53 3.99 -15.68
C SER A 175 -0.32 5.42 -16.17
N ALA A 176 -1.28 6.32 -15.91
CA ALA A 176 -1.15 7.74 -16.27
C ALA A 176 -0.14 8.48 -15.37
N LEU A 177 -0.02 8.07 -14.10
CA LEU A 177 0.96 8.64 -13.17
C LEU A 177 2.40 8.21 -13.49
N ASP A 178 2.57 7.03 -14.11
CA ASP A 178 3.86 6.54 -14.60
C ASP A 178 4.25 7.13 -15.96
N PHE A 179 3.33 7.89 -16.58
CA PHE A 179 3.58 8.50 -17.87
C PHE A 179 4.62 9.60 -17.74
N ASP A 180 5.82 9.33 -18.22
CA ASP A 180 6.85 10.33 -18.39
C ASP A 180 6.61 11.09 -19.70
N ALA A 181 6.35 12.38 -19.62
CA ALA A 181 6.08 13.25 -20.76
C ALA A 181 7.26 13.32 -21.76
N GLU A 182 8.46 12.92 -21.36
CA GLU A 182 9.64 12.85 -22.23
C GLU A 182 9.61 11.63 -23.16
N ASN A 183 8.84 10.59 -22.84
CA ASN A 183 8.67 9.39 -23.64
C ASN A 183 7.40 9.44 -24.49
N PHE A 184 7.35 10.31 -25.50
CA PHE A 184 6.21 10.49 -26.43
C PHE A 184 5.77 9.25 -27.24
N ILE A 185 6.40 8.10 -27.03
CA ILE A 185 6.14 6.85 -27.77
C ILE A 185 4.95 6.08 -27.20
N TYR A 186 4.53 6.38 -25.98
CA TYR A 186 3.44 5.65 -25.32
C TYR A 186 2.10 6.35 -25.49
N ALA A 187 1.10 5.59 -25.88
CA ALA A 187 -0.27 6.08 -25.98
C ALA A 187 -0.78 6.55 -24.61
N VAL A 188 -1.37 7.74 -24.56
CA VAL A 188 -2.03 8.25 -23.36
C VAL A 188 -3.07 7.21 -22.89
N PRO A 189 -3.03 6.74 -21.65
CA PRO A 189 -3.95 5.73 -21.17
C PRO A 189 -5.40 6.26 -21.25
N LEU A 190 -6.28 5.45 -21.86
CA LEU A 190 -7.69 5.76 -21.90
C LEU A 190 -8.30 5.54 -20.51
N ILE A 191 -8.72 6.63 -19.87
CA ILE A 191 -9.35 6.57 -18.55
C ILE A 191 -10.80 6.08 -18.71
N PRO A 192 -11.18 4.95 -18.11
CA PRO A 192 -12.53 4.42 -18.21
C PRO A 192 -13.60 5.33 -17.61
N ASN A 193 -14.80 5.25 -18.15
CA ASN A 193 -15.96 6.00 -17.68
C ASN A 193 -17.16 5.04 -17.54
N ASN A 194 -17.86 5.06 -16.42
CA ASN A 194 -19.09 4.28 -16.22
C ASN A 194 -20.36 5.15 -16.08
N ILE A 195 -20.26 6.44 -16.38
CA ILE A 195 -21.39 7.39 -16.33
C ILE A 195 -21.94 7.61 -17.72
N LYS A 196 -23.14 7.13 -18.00
CA LYS A 196 -23.87 7.40 -19.25
C LYS A 196 -24.35 8.85 -19.24
N GLY A 197 -23.93 9.65 -20.22
CA GLY A 197 -24.28 11.07 -20.33
C GLY A 197 -23.48 12.00 -19.40
N GLY A 198 -22.29 11.56 -18.97
CA GLY A 198 -21.35 12.32 -18.17
C GLY A 198 -19.93 11.77 -18.32
N ILE A 199 -18.98 12.36 -17.61
CA ILE A 199 -17.60 11.93 -17.56
C ILE A 199 -17.24 11.60 -16.09
N GLY A 200 -16.52 10.50 -15.88
CA GLY A 200 -16.00 10.11 -14.56
C GLY A 200 -16.40 8.71 -14.14
N ILE A 201 -16.21 8.42 -12.87
CA ILE A 201 -16.52 7.13 -12.27
C ILE A 201 -17.51 7.30 -11.14
N PHE A 202 -18.54 6.44 -11.11
CA PHE A 202 -19.40 6.24 -9.97
C PHE A 202 -19.05 4.92 -9.34
N SER A 203 -18.67 4.91 -8.07
CA SER A 203 -18.31 3.70 -7.35
C SER A 203 -18.79 3.73 -5.91
N ILE A 204 -18.98 2.54 -5.35
CA ILE A 204 -19.27 2.30 -3.95
C ILE A 204 -18.38 1.15 -3.51
N ALA A 205 -17.74 1.30 -2.36
CA ALA A 205 -16.85 0.29 -1.80
C ALA A 205 -17.28 -0.11 -0.38
N ASN A 206 -17.16 -1.39 -0.04
CA ASN A 206 -17.17 -1.85 1.33
C ASN A 206 -15.76 -1.79 1.90
N GLN A 207 -15.64 -1.46 3.17
CA GLN A 207 -14.36 -1.31 3.86
C GLN A 207 -14.28 -2.20 5.09
N VAL A 208 -13.13 -2.84 5.27
CA VAL A 208 -12.70 -3.41 6.55
C VAL A 208 -11.42 -2.69 7.00
N LYS A 209 -11.32 -2.44 8.30
CA LYS A 209 -10.20 -1.68 8.90
C LYS A 209 -9.61 -2.44 10.07
N TYR A 210 -8.29 -2.46 10.11
CA TYR A 210 -7.49 -2.91 11.25
C TYR A 210 -6.59 -1.78 11.73
N LYS A 211 -6.40 -1.66 13.04
CA LYS A 211 -5.47 -0.70 13.64
C LYS A 211 -4.46 -1.45 14.48
N LEU A 212 -3.22 -1.23 14.21
CA LEU A 212 -2.09 -1.66 15.02
C LEU A 212 -1.56 -0.44 15.78
N LYS A 213 -1.34 -0.57 17.09
CA LYS A 213 -0.61 0.40 17.91
C LYS A 213 0.74 -0.19 18.26
N GLU A 214 1.79 0.55 17.99
CA GLU A 214 3.14 0.22 18.47
C GLU A 214 3.49 1.17 19.60
N GLU A 215 3.79 0.59 20.76
CA GLU A 215 4.29 1.31 21.92
C GLU A 215 5.82 1.21 21.96
N ASN A 216 6.50 2.31 22.30
CA ASN A 216 7.96 2.40 22.50
C ASN A 216 8.80 2.05 21.24
N CYS A 217 8.67 2.83 20.19
CA CYS A 217 9.59 2.75 19.03
C CYS A 217 11.05 3.12 19.38
N GLN A 218 11.30 3.73 20.55
CA GLN A 218 12.62 4.26 20.92
C GLN A 218 13.61 3.23 21.47
N ASP A 219 13.15 2.11 22.02
CA ASP A 219 14.01 1.13 22.71
C ASP A 219 14.68 0.11 21.76
N ARG A 220 14.62 0.33 20.44
CA ARG A 220 14.98 -0.70 19.45
C ARG A 220 16.23 -0.40 18.63
N TYR A 221 16.95 0.74 18.90
CA TYR A 221 18.14 1.14 18.15
C TYR A 221 19.32 1.46 19.06
#